data_e9fca697443399d5eb1cb373643beed8
#
_entry.id   e9fca697443399d5eb1cb373643beed8
#
_cell.length_a   1.000
_cell.length_b   1.000
_cell.length_c   1.000
_cell.angle_alpha   90.00
_cell.angle_beta   90.00
_cell.angle_gamma   90.00
#
_symmetry.space_group_name_H-M   'P 1'
#
loop_
_entity.id
_entity.type
_entity.pdbx_description
1 polymer ?
#
loop_
_entity_poly.entity_id
_entity_poly.type
_entity_poly.pdbx_seq_one_letter_code
_entity_poly.pdbx_strand_id
1 'polypeptide(L)'
;MKRISLFTFFLFLGIAGCMAQISGEKIEKVYVAFKTHLDVGFTDLSSVVTERYVHDFIPKAIEVSERLRADGSGDRYVWTTGSWLIWKYLRTASPEAVKQLEEAIGRGDIVWNSVPYTVESETMTRELFETCLLLSKRLDKKYNKQTIAAKMTDVPGHTRSIIDPMYDAGIRLLHVGINSACPLPSVPTFCRWRSPEGNDLLQVYQKDYGEDEVLPDGKTVVSINFTGDNHGPHSYERVKEIYADLRKRYPQAQLVGCLLYTSPSPRDGATS
;
A
#
# COMPACT_ATOMS: atom_id res chain seq x y z
N MET A 1 -2.06 74.01 -27.16
CA MET A 1 -1.10 72.94 -26.77
C MET A 1 -1.90 71.78 -26.22
N LYS A 2 -2.11 70.73 -27.04
CA LYS A 2 -2.89 69.57 -26.68
C LYS A 2 -1.93 68.49 -26.17
N ARG A 3 -2.15 68.01 -24.94
CA ARG A 3 -1.43 66.86 -24.37
C ARG A 3 -2.15 65.57 -24.81
N ILE A 4 -1.42 64.72 -25.54
CA ILE A 4 -1.85 63.38 -25.93
C ILE A 4 -1.45 62.44 -24.77
N SER A 5 -2.45 61.81 -24.16
CA SER A 5 -2.22 60.78 -23.12
C SER A 5 -2.18 59.42 -23.82
N LEU A 6 -1.05 58.75 -23.70
CA LEU A 6 -0.79 57.43 -24.26
C LEU A 6 -1.23 56.40 -23.23
N PHE A 7 -2.38 55.72 -23.47
CA PHE A 7 -2.84 54.60 -22.69
C PHE A 7 -2.15 53.33 -23.16
N THR A 8 -1.21 52.85 -22.34
CA THR A 8 -0.54 51.56 -22.59
C THR A 8 -1.42 50.45 -22.07
N PHE A 9 -1.98 49.65 -22.99
CA PHE A 9 -2.77 48.48 -22.70
C PHE A 9 -1.83 47.31 -22.40
N PHE A 10 -1.67 46.94 -21.13
CA PHE A 10 -0.96 45.71 -20.74
C PHE A 10 -1.87 44.51 -21.00
N LEU A 11 -1.55 43.74 -22.03
CA LEU A 11 -2.17 42.46 -22.34
C LEU A 11 -1.56 41.41 -21.37
N PHE A 12 -2.29 41.06 -20.32
CA PHE A 12 -1.97 39.91 -19.49
C PHE A 12 -2.34 38.63 -20.28
N LEU A 13 -1.34 38.03 -20.93
CA LEU A 13 -1.44 36.65 -21.37
C LEU A 13 -1.37 35.76 -20.12
N GLY A 14 -2.52 35.32 -19.64
CA GLY A 14 -2.61 34.25 -18.66
C GLY A 14 -2.10 32.96 -19.31
N ILE A 15 -0.92 32.51 -18.91
CA ILE A 15 -0.47 31.16 -19.16
C ILE A 15 -1.33 30.27 -18.28
N ALA A 16 -2.45 29.81 -18.81
CA ALA A 16 -3.20 28.70 -18.25
C ALA A 16 -2.29 27.47 -18.37
N GLY A 17 -1.66 27.10 -17.27
CA GLY A 17 -0.97 25.80 -17.16
C GLY A 17 -2.00 24.71 -17.49
N CYS A 18 -1.84 24.10 -18.65
CA CYS A 18 -2.59 22.93 -19.05
C CYS A 18 -2.11 21.78 -18.15
N MET A 19 -2.69 21.66 -16.95
CA MET A 19 -2.69 20.40 -16.23
C MET A 19 -3.47 19.48 -17.16
N ALA A 20 -2.76 18.61 -17.88
CA ALA A 20 -3.38 17.56 -18.63
C ALA A 20 -4.13 16.67 -17.61
N GLN A 21 -5.41 16.91 -17.42
CA GLN A 21 -6.32 15.95 -16.81
C GLN A 21 -6.21 14.71 -17.69
N ILE A 22 -5.51 13.69 -17.19
CA ILE A 22 -5.52 12.36 -17.83
C ILE A 22 -6.99 11.97 -17.83
N SER A 23 -7.62 11.96 -19.00
CA SER A 23 -9.04 11.63 -19.09
C SER A 23 -9.20 10.19 -18.58
N GLY A 24 -10.08 9.98 -17.61
CA GLY A 24 -10.34 8.65 -17.04
C GLY A 24 -10.73 7.58 -18.07
N GLU A 25 -11.05 8.00 -19.29
CA GLU A 25 -11.35 7.14 -20.44
C GLU A 25 -10.15 6.32 -20.95
N LYS A 26 -8.91 6.72 -20.62
CA LYS A 26 -7.70 5.98 -21.04
C LYS A 26 -7.27 4.91 -20.04
N ILE A 27 -7.81 4.90 -18.84
CA ILE A 27 -7.42 3.92 -17.81
C ILE A 27 -8.14 2.61 -18.10
N GLU A 28 -7.36 1.56 -18.33
CA GLU A 28 -7.85 0.21 -18.64
C GLU A 28 -7.97 -0.65 -17.37
N LYS A 29 -7.13 -0.38 -16.35
CA LYS A 29 -7.08 -1.17 -15.13
C LYS A 29 -6.81 -0.33 -13.88
N VAL A 30 -7.49 -0.66 -12.77
CA VAL A 30 -7.22 -0.08 -11.45
C VAL A 30 -6.96 -1.21 -10.46
N TYR A 31 -5.77 -1.22 -9.89
CA TYR A 31 -5.43 -2.09 -8.77
C TYR A 31 -5.83 -1.40 -7.46
N VAL A 32 -6.73 -2.04 -6.71
CA VAL A 32 -7.27 -1.48 -5.46
C VAL A 32 -6.65 -2.22 -4.28
N ALA A 33 -5.78 -1.54 -3.56
CA ALA A 33 -5.09 -2.08 -2.39
C ALA A 33 -5.61 -1.42 -1.10
N PHE A 34 -5.83 -2.25 -0.07
CA PHE A 34 -6.18 -1.80 1.27
C PHE A 34 -5.07 -2.16 2.23
N LYS A 35 -4.67 -1.22 3.07
CA LYS A 35 -3.59 -1.42 4.02
C LYS A 35 -3.92 -0.84 5.38
N THR A 36 -3.15 -1.24 6.39
CA THR A 36 -3.13 -0.58 7.70
C THR A 36 -1.79 0.13 7.92
N HIS A 37 -1.80 1.18 8.72
CA HIS A 37 -0.63 1.73 9.37
C HIS A 37 -0.67 1.32 10.85
N LEU A 38 0.34 0.58 11.28
CA LEU A 38 0.50 0.13 12.66
C LEU A 38 1.61 0.93 13.31
N ASP A 39 1.24 1.68 14.33
CA ASP A 39 2.16 2.15 15.36
C ASP A 39 2.12 1.18 16.54
N VAL A 40 3.27 0.69 16.94
CA VAL A 40 3.36 -0.18 18.14
C VAL A 40 3.40 0.72 19.38
N GLY A 41 2.22 1.23 19.74
CA GLY A 41 2.01 2.30 20.70
C GLY A 41 1.44 3.56 20.05
N PHE A 42 1.98 4.73 20.31
CA PHE A 42 1.60 6.07 19.82
C PHE A 42 0.19 6.49 20.22
N THR A 43 -0.87 5.85 19.69
CA THR A 43 -2.28 6.17 20.01
C THR A 43 -2.71 5.64 21.37
N ASP A 44 -1.96 4.68 21.93
CA ASP A 44 -2.19 4.06 23.24
C ASP A 44 -0.93 3.27 23.65
N LEU A 45 -0.96 2.56 24.78
CA LEU A 45 0.10 1.63 25.15
C LEU A 45 0.25 0.51 24.08
N SER A 46 1.47 0.07 23.82
CA SER A 46 1.75 -0.94 22.81
C SER A 46 0.98 -2.26 23.01
N SER A 47 0.76 -2.65 24.26
CA SER A 47 -0.08 -3.80 24.60
C SER A 47 -1.54 -3.58 24.18
N VAL A 48 -2.11 -2.40 24.48
CA VAL A 48 -3.51 -2.06 24.15
C VAL A 48 -3.71 -2.00 22.64
N VAL A 49 -2.80 -1.36 21.91
CA VAL A 49 -2.84 -1.33 20.45
C VAL A 49 -2.78 -2.75 19.88
N THR A 50 -1.85 -3.57 20.37
CA THR A 50 -1.69 -4.96 19.91
C THR A 50 -2.94 -5.80 20.15
N GLU A 51 -3.52 -5.72 21.36
CA GLU A 51 -4.75 -6.44 21.71
C GLU A 51 -5.93 -6.01 20.83
N ARG A 52 -6.03 -4.71 20.50
CA ARG A 52 -7.05 -4.20 19.57
C ARG A 52 -6.89 -4.80 18.17
N TYR A 53 -5.65 -4.91 17.66
CA TYR A 53 -5.43 -5.58 16.38
C TYR A 53 -5.79 -7.06 16.41
N VAL A 54 -5.48 -7.76 17.48
CA VAL A 54 -5.73 -9.20 17.61
C VAL A 54 -7.23 -9.49 17.80
N HIS A 55 -7.91 -8.75 18.67
CA HIS A 55 -9.27 -9.09 19.08
C HIS A 55 -10.37 -8.35 18.31
N ASP A 56 -10.04 -7.26 17.61
CA ASP A 56 -11.03 -6.46 16.88
C ASP A 56 -10.67 -6.32 15.39
N PHE A 57 -9.50 -5.78 15.06
CA PHE A 57 -9.22 -5.35 13.69
C PHE A 57 -8.99 -6.51 12.71
N ILE A 58 -8.24 -7.54 13.07
CA ILE A 58 -8.04 -8.70 12.18
C ILE A 58 -9.35 -9.46 11.98
N PRO A 59 -10.13 -9.78 13.02
CA PRO A 59 -11.46 -10.37 12.85
C PRO A 59 -12.39 -9.56 11.96
N LYS A 60 -12.43 -8.23 12.15
CA LYS A 60 -13.24 -7.33 11.33
C LYS A 60 -12.79 -7.30 9.86
N ALA A 61 -11.49 -7.32 9.59
CA ALA A 61 -10.98 -7.38 8.23
C ALA A 61 -11.40 -8.67 7.52
N ILE A 62 -11.40 -9.79 8.24
CA ILE A 62 -11.89 -11.09 7.74
C ILE A 62 -13.38 -11.00 7.43
N GLU A 63 -14.20 -10.47 8.36
CA GLU A 63 -15.65 -10.28 8.18
C GLU A 63 -15.96 -9.43 6.94
N VAL A 64 -15.28 -8.27 6.79
CA VAL A 64 -15.47 -7.37 5.64
C VAL A 64 -15.17 -8.08 4.33
N SER A 65 -14.09 -8.87 4.28
CA SER A 65 -13.71 -9.64 3.10
C SER A 65 -14.77 -10.69 2.74
N GLU A 66 -15.31 -11.39 3.73
CA GLU A 66 -16.35 -12.41 3.55
C GLU A 66 -17.66 -11.80 3.09
N ARG A 67 -18.10 -10.70 3.70
CA ARG A 67 -19.31 -9.97 3.29
C ARG A 67 -19.21 -9.51 1.84
N LEU A 68 -18.05 -8.97 1.43
CA LEU A 68 -17.84 -8.47 0.08
C LEU A 68 -17.83 -9.60 -0.95
N ARG A 69 -17.31 -10.78 -0.59
CA ARG A 69 -17.38 -11.98 -1.44
C ARG A 69 -18.81 -12.48 -1.60
N ALA A 70 -19.62 -12.36 -0.56
CA ALA A 70 -21.01 -12.86 -0.55
C ALA A 70 -22.00 -11.92 -1.24
N ASP A 71 -21.66 -10.64 -1.45
CA ASP A 71 -22.57 -9.63 -2.02
C ASP A 71 -22.75 -9.73 -3.55
N GLY A 72 -21.96 -10.57 -4.22
CA GLY A 72 -22.05 -10.79 -5.66
C GLY A 72 -21.55 -9.66 -6.55
N SER A 73 -20.96 -8.59 -5.98
CA SER A 73 -20.44 -7.46 -6.75
C SER A 73 -19.17 -7.76 -7.56
N GLY A 74 -18.44 -8.81 -7.20
CA GLY A 74 -17.12 -9.10 -7.73
C GLY A 74 -15.99 -8.26 -7.12
N ASP A 75 -16.30 -7.31 -6.24
CA ASP A 75 -15.31 -6.52 -5.52
C ASP A 75 -14.56 -7.37 -4.50
N ARG A 76 -13.34 -7.01 -4.21
CA ARG A 76 -12.53 -7.74 -3.23
C ARG A 76 -11.91 -6.79 -2.21
N TYR A 77 -11.97 -7.18 -0.95
CA TYR A 77 -11.23 -6.54 0.12
C TYR A 77 -10.00 -7.39 0.46
N VAL A 78 -8.83 -6.95 0.01
CA VAL A 78 -7.55 -7.61 0.33
C VAL A 78 -6.80 -6.70 1.30
N TRP A 79 -6.74 -7.11 2.57
CA TRP A 79 -6.12 -6.27 3.59
C TRP A 79 -4.65 -6.64 3.82
N THR A 80 -3.78 -5.66 3.61
CA THR A 80 -2.33 -5.81 3.75
C THR A 80 -1.85 -5.30 5.09
N THR A 81 -1.13 -6.14 5.83
CA THR A 81 -0.50 -5.78 7.12
C THR A 81 1.01 -5.97 7.09
N GLY A 82 1.70 -5.58 8.18
CA GLY A 82 3.05 -6.02 8.44
C GLY A 82 3.08 -7.50 8.87
N SER A 83 4.16 -8.20 8.56
CA SER A 83 4.31 -9.63 8.86
C SER A 83 4.24 -9.95 10.36
N TRP A 84 4.61 -9.00 11.23
CA TRP A 84 4.57 -9.19 12.68
C TRP A 84 3.15 -9.33 13.22
N LEU A 85 2.17 -8.60 12.70
CA LEU A 85 0.77 -8.71 13.14
C LEU A 85 0.22 -10.13 12.88
N ILE A 86 0.50 -10.68 11.72
CA ILE A 86 0.10 -12.07 11.39
C ILE A 86 0.78 -13.06 12.33
N TRP A 87 2.10 -12.91 12.52
CA TRP A 87 2.84 -13.76 13.45
C TRP A 87 2.32 -13.67 14.89
N LYS A 88 2.02 -12.46 15.37
CA LYS A 88 1.50 -12.21 16.72
C LYS A 88 0.13 -12.88 16.88
N TYR A 89 -0.77 -12.68 15.93
CA TYR A 89 -2.11 -13.28 15.94
C TYR A 89 -2.06 -14.82 16.02
N LEU A 90 -1.26 -15.45 15.18
CA LEU A 90 -1.06 -16.91 15.16
C LEU A 90 -0.57 -17.49 16.49
N ARG A 91 0.02 -16.67 17.36
CA ARG A 91 0.56 -17.10 18.65
C ARG A 91 -0.32 -16.78 19.85
N THR A 92 -1.25 -15.86 19.70
CA THR A 92 -2.04 -15.33 20.83
C THR A 92 -3.53 -15.47 20.68
N ALA A 93 -4.04 -15.59 19.47
CA ALA A 93 -5.48 -15.81 19.24
C ALA A 93 -5.90 -17.25 19.58
N SER A 94 -7.22 -17.47 19.74
CA SER A 94 -7.76 -18.81 19.96
C SER A 94 -7.55 -19.71 18.74
N PRO A 95 -7.56 -21.05 18.91
CA PRO A 95 -7.43 -21.97 17.77
C PRO A 95 -8.47 -21.72 16.67
N GLU A 96 -9.70 -21.38 17.04
CA GLU A 96 -10.81 -21.09 16.12
C GLU A 96 -10.51 -19.81 15.32
N ALA A 97 -10.04 -18.76 15.98
CA ALA A 97 -9.67 -17.50 15.36
C ALA A 97 -8.45 -17.68 14.43
N VAL A 98 -7.46 -18.46 14.84
CA VAL A 98 -6.33 -18.84 13.98
C VAL A 98 -6.80 -19.54 12.72
N LYS A 99 -7.72 -20.50 12.83
CA LYS A 99 -8.29 -21.20 11.67
C LYS A 99 -8.98 -20.23 10.70
N GLN A 100 -9.77 -19.28 11.21
CA GLN A 100 -10.41 -18.24 10.38
C GLN A 100 -9.39 -17.38 9.64
N LEU A 101 -8.32 -16.96 10.33
CA LEU A 101 -7.22 -16.25 9.70
C LEU A 101 -6.53 -17.08 8.61
N GLU A 102 -6.24 -18.36 8.87
CA GLU A 102 -5.60 -19.26 7.91
C GLU A 102 -6.46 -19.48 6.66
N GLU A 103 -7.78 -19.60 6.83
CA GLU A 103 -8.72 -19.65 5.72
C GLU A 103 -8.71 -18.33 4.90
N ALA A 104 -8.72 -17.18 5.57
CA ALA A 104 -8.63 -15.87 4.90
C ALA A 104 -7.30 -15.68 4.16
N ILE A 105 -6.18 -16.14 4.73
CA ILE A 105 -4.87 -16.19 4.06
C ILE A 105 -4.92 -17.08 2.83
N GLY A 106 -5.56 -18.26 2.96
CA GLY A 106 -5.74 -19.20 1.85
C GLY A 106 -6.51 -18.60 0.68
N ARG A 107 -7.57 -17.85 0.97
CA ARG A 107 -8.35 -17.11 -0.03
C ARG A 107 -7.66 -15.88 -0.58
N GLY A 108 -6.57 -15.41 0.05
CA GLY A 108 -5.86 -14.18 -0.30
C GLY A 108 -6.57 -12.91 0.12
N ASP A 109 -7.39 -12.96 1.17
CA ASP A 109 -8.10 -11.80 1.73
C ASP A 109 -7.25 -11.04 2.75
N ILE A 110 -6.42 -11.78 3.50
CA ILE A 110 -5.43 -11.23 4.44
C ILE A 110 -4.03 -11.57 3.95
N VAL A 111 -3.19 -10.57 3.87
CA VAL A 111 -1.84 -10.70 3.33
C VAL A 111 -0.84 -9.85 4.13
N TRP A 112 0.45 -10.09 3.93
CA TRP A 112 1.52 -9.35 4.59
C TRP A 112 2.55 -8.84 3.60
N ASN A 113 3.23 -7.77 3.97
CA ASN A 113 4.45 -7.30 3.32
C ASN A 113 5.70 -7.84 4.03
N SER A 114 6.88 -7.65 3.45
CA SER A 114 8.11 -8.30 3.91
C SER A 114 8.64 -7.78 5.24
N VAL A 115 8.30 -6.54 5.63
CA VAL A 115 8.74 -5.98 6.92
C VAL A 115 7.71 -6.24 8.01
N PRO A 116 8.14 -6.36 9.28
CA PRO A 116 7.23 -6.63 10.38
C PRO A 116 6.24 -5.49 10.63
N TYR A 117 6.70 -4.27 10.56
CA TYR A 117 6.03 -2.98 10.66
C TYR A 117 6.96 -1.92 10.07
N THR A 118 6.59 -0.64 10.06
CA THR A 118 7.52 0.45 9.70
C THR A 118 8.67 0.50 10.70
N VAL A 119 9.90 0.59 10.20
CA VAL A 119 11.12 0.63 11.01
C VAL A 119 11.97 1.84 10.65
N GLU A 120 12.72 2.34 11.64
CA GLU A 120 13.77 3.34 11.46
C GLU A 120 15.04 2.66 10.98
N SER A 121 15.17 2.47 9.67
CA SER A 121 16.26 1.67 9.09
C SER A 121 17.65 2.27 9.34
N GLU A 122 17.76 3.59 9.58
CA GLU A 122 19.03 4.25 9.88
C GLU A 122 19.57 3.96 11.29
N THR A 123 18.71 3.50 12.20
CA THR A 123 19.07 3.13 13.57
C THR A 123 19.32 1.64 13.75
N MET A 124 19.20 0.86 12.67
CA MET A 124 19.32 -0.60 12.70
C MET A 124 20.67 -1.06 12.17
N THR A 125 21.19 -2.14 12.76
CA THR A 125 22.27 -2.89 12.09
C THR A 125 21.70 -3.70 10.91
N ARG A 126 22.57 -4.09 9.97
CA ARG A 126 22.19 -4.94 8.84
C ARG A 126 21.57 -6.26 9.32
N GLU A 127 22.18 -6.90 10.30
CA GLU A 127 21.73 -8.19 10.85
C GLU A 127 20.35 -8.08 11.51
N LEU A 128 20.07 -6.95 12.20
CA LEU A 128 18.75 -6.72 12.77
C LEU A 128 17.70 -6.55 11.68
N PHE A 129 18.02 -5.81 10.61
CA PHE A 129 17.10 -5.62 9.47
C PHE A 129 16.85 -6.95 8.74
N GLU A 130 17.89 -7.75 8.50
CA GLU A 130 17.76 -9.10 7.91
C GLU A 130 16.88 -10.00 8.79
N THR A 131 17.02 -9.92 10.12
CA THR A 131 16.17 -10.64 11.08
C THR A 131 14.70 -10.23 10.95
N CYS A 132 14.41 -8.95 10.71
CA CYS A 132 13.06 -8.48 10.45
C CYS A 132 12.46 -9.13 9.20
N LEU A 133 13.23 -9.31 8.13
CA LEU A 133 12.77 -9.94 6.90
C LEU A 133 12.48 -11.45 7.06
N LEU A 134 13.17 -12.13 7.99
CA LEU A 134 12.95 -13.56 8.23
C LEU A 134 11.53 -13.89 8.67
N LEU A 135 10.82 -12.93 9.27
CA LEU A 135 9.47 -13.17 9.75
C LEU A 135 8.50 -13.42 8.58
N SER A 136 8.53 -12.57 7.56
CA SER A 136 7.73 -12.78 6.36
C SER A 136 8.12 -14.06 5.62
N LYS A 137 9.42 -14.41 5.56
CA LYS A 137 9.89 -15.65 4.94
C LYS A 137 9.37 -16.91 5.66
N ARG A 138 9.26 -16.87 6.98
CA ARG A 138 8.65 -17.98 7.75
C ARG A 138 7.17 -18.13 7.43
N LEU A 139 6.45 -17.00 7.32
CA LEU A 139 5.04 -17.01 6.91
C LEU A 139 4.89 -17.51 5.46
N ASP A 140 5.72 -17.02 4.53
CA ASP A 140 5.76 -17.46 3.14
C ASP A 140 5.92 -18.98 3.05
N LYS A 141 6.90 -19.52 3.78
CA LYS A 141 7.14 -20.97 3.84
C LYS A 141 5.95 -21.74 4.39
N LYS A 142 5.34 -21.22 5.49
CA LYS A 142 4.18 -21.87 6.13
C LYS A 142 2.98 -21.94 5.20
N TYR A 143 2.70 -20.86 4.45
CA TYR A 143 1.48 -20.74 3.65
C TYR A 143 1.71 -20.89 2.15
N ASN A 144 2.89 -21.32 1.73
CA ASN A 144 3.29 -21.46 0.33
C ASN A 144 3.01 -20.17 -0.47
N LYS A 145 3.46 -19.04 0.06
CA LYS A 145 3.36 -17.71 -0.55
C LYS A 145 4.76 -17.20 -0.93
N GLN A 146 4.80 -16.15 -1.71
CA GLN A 146 6.04 -15.44 -2.05
C GLN A 146 5.82 -13.94 -1.90
N THR A 147 6.36 -13.37 -0.85
CA THR A 147 6.34 -11.93 -0.62
C THR A 147 7.49 -11.28 -1.39
N ILE A 148 7.16 -10.42 -2.34
CA ILE A 148 8.13 -9.73 -3.21
C ILE A 148 8.23 -8.24 -2.93
N ALA A 149 7.51 -7.73 -1.93
CA ALA A 149 7.44 -6.31 -1.67
C ALA A 149 7.43 -5.97 -0.19
N ALA A 150 7.93 -4.78 0.10
CA ALA A 150 7.93 -4.13 1.38
C ALA A 150 7.07 -2.87 1.34
N LYS A 151 6.49 -2.52 2.49
CA LYS A 151 5.78 -1.27 2.71
C LYS A 151 6.29 -0.61 3.98
N MET A 152 6.73 0.63 3.86
CA MET A 152 7.04 1.49 5.01
C MET A 152 6.26 2.78 4.87
N THR A 153 5.53 3.15 5.91
CA THR A 153 4.73 4.38 5.96
C THR A 153 5.15 5.21 7.14
N ASP A 154 4.88 6.50 7.10
CA ASP A 154 5.23 7.51 8.09
C ASP A 154 6.67 8.01 7.97
N VAL A 155 7.66 7.16 8.16
CA VAL A 155 9.09 7.51 8.13
C VAL A 155 9.50 8.05 6.76
N PRO A 156 10.03 9.30 6.68
CA PRO A 156 10.29 9.97 5.41
C PRO A 156 11.57 9.51 4.71
N GLY A 157 12.46 8.79 5.38
CA GLY A 157 13.73 8.36 4.82
C GLY A 157 14.19 7.00 5.31
N HIS A 158 14.91 6.30 4.43
CA HIS A 158 15.51 5.01 4.72
C HIS A 158 16.93 4.94 4.17
N THR A 159 17.80 4.22 4.87
CA THR A 159 19.18 4.05 4.41
C THR A 159 19.26 3.13 3.18
N ARG A 160 20.20 3.43 2.28
CA ARG A 160 20.45 2.57 1.10
C ARG A 160 20.99 1.17 1.45
N SER A 161 21.48 0.98 2.67
CA SER A 161 21.99 -0.32 3.13
C SER A 161 20.92 -1.40 3.26
N ILE A 162 19.61 -1.04 3.25
CA ILE A 162 18.52 -2.02 3.30
C ILE A 162 18.23 -2.66 1.94
N ILE A 163 18.75 -2.10 0.84
CA ILE A 163 18.46 -2.58 -0.53
C ILE A 163 18.97 -4.00 -0.71
N ASP A 164 20.24 -4.25 -0.38
CA ASP A 164 20.85 -5.56 -0.60
C ASP A 164 20.18 -6.67 0.23
N PRO A 165 19.97 -6.53 1.54
CA PRO A 165 19.22 -7.55 2.29
C PRO A 165 17.79 -7.76 1.80
N MET A 166 17.10 -6.71 1.34
CA MET A 166 15.78 -6.87 0.70
C MET A 166 15.89 -7.66 -0.61
N TYR A 167 16.85 -7.29 -1.47
CA TYR A 167 17.07 -7.95 -2.75
C TYR A 167 17.40 -9.43 -2.58
N ASP A 168 18.29 -9.78 -1.64
CA ASP A 168 18.68 -11.14 -1.30
C ASP A 168 17.50 -11.94 -0.73
N ALA A 169 16.63 -11.27 0.02
CA ALA A 169 15.36 -11.85 0.49
C ALA A 169 14.29 -11.99 -0.62
N GLY A 170 14.58 -11.65 -1.87
CA GLY A 170 13.65 -11.75 -2.99
C GLY A 170 12.66 -10.60 -3.12
N ILE A 171 12.84 -9.51 -2.35
CA ILE A 171 12.01 -8.32 -2.47
C ILE A 171 12.46 -7.52 -3.69
N ARG A 172 11.50 -6.98 -4.44
CA ARG A 172 11.73 -6.24 -5.69
C ARG A 172 11.05 -4.88 -5.71
N LEU A 173 10.14 -4.64 -4.76
CA LEU A 173 9.40 -3.39 -4.64
C LEU A 173 9.42 -2.91 -3.19
N LEU A 174 9.65 -1.59 -3.00
CA LEU A 174 9.49 -0.90 -1.74
C LEU A 174 8.53 0.28 -1.93
N HIS A 175 7.40 0.25 -1.24
CA HIS A 175 6.51 1.40 -1.12
C HIS A 175 6.88 2.20 0.14
N VAL A 176 7.16 3.48 -0.05
CA VAL A 176 7.36 4.45 1.02
C VAL A 176 6.27 5.51 0.90
N GLY A 177 5.40 5.56 1.91
CA GLY A 177 4.36 6.58 2.03
C GLY A 177 4.64 7.44 3.24
N ILE A 178 5.20 8.63 3.06
CA ILE A 178 5.66 9.48 4.16
C ILE A 178 4.51 10.20 4.87
N ASN A 179 4.76 10.63 6.10
CA ASN A 179 3.86 11.46 6.86
C ASN A 179 3.52 12.75 6.11
N SER A 180 2.26 13.16 6.15
CA SER A 180 1.76 14.36 5.47
C SER A 180 2.43 15.66 5.92
N ALA A 181 2.94 15.70 7.15
CA ALA A 181 3.69 16.84 7.67
C ALA A 181 5.12 16.95 7.12
N CYS A 182 5.65 15.88 6.48
CA CYS A 182 6.97 15.88 5.91
C CYS A 182 6.95 16.42 4.46
N PRO A 183 7.92 17.24 4.05
CA PRO A 183 8.03 17.64 2.66
C PRO A 183 8.47 16.45 1.79
N LEU A 184 7.86 16.29 0.61
CA LEU A 184 8.36 15.33 -0.37
C LEU A 184 9.71 15.81 -0.91
N PRO A 185 10.71 14.93 -0.99
CA PRO A 185 11.92 15.22 -1.74
C PRO A 185 11.59 15.30 -3.25
N SER A 186 12.45 15.98 -4.00
CA SER A 186 12.33 16.08 -5.46
C SER A 186 12.81 14.79 -6.12
N VAL A 187 11.99 13.73 -5.99
CA VAL A 187 12.23 12.42 -6.62
C VAL A 187 10.97 12.00 -7.37
N PRO A 188 11.09 11.20 -8.45
CA PRO A 188 9.92 10.64 -9.11
C PRO A 188 9.16 9.69 -8.17
N THR A 189 7.83 9.65 -8.29
CA THR A 189 6.99 8.68 -7.56
C THR A 189 7.46 7.25 -7.79
N PHE A 190 7.82 6.92 -9.04
CA PHE A 190 8.40 5.61 -9.40
C PHE A 190 9.87 5.79 -9.78
N CYS A 191 10.75 5.13 -9.06
CA CYS A 191 12.18 5.15 -9.36
C CYS A 191 12.85 3.82 -9.05
N ARG A 192 14.03 3.59 -9.65
CA ARG A 192 14.92 2.51 -9.25
C ARG A 192 15.85 3.01 -8.16
N TRP A 193 15.72 2.45 -6.98
CA TRP A 193 16.60 2.76 -5.87
C TRP A 193 17.71 1.70 -5.80
N ARG A 194 18.94 2.15 -6.04
CA ARG A 194 20.09 1.25 -6.25
C ARG A 194 21.06 1.31 -5.09
N SER A 195 21.54 0.14 -4.66
CA SER A 195 22.62 0.01 -3.68
C SER A 195 23.99 0.32 -4.32
N PRO A 196 25.02 0.58 -3.49
CA PRO A 196 26.40 0.65 -3.98
C PRO A 196 26.88 -0.67 -4.62
N GLU A 197 26.35 -1.80 -4.23
CA GLU A 197 26.69 -3.14 -4.75
C GLU A 197 26.02 -3.45 -6.11
N GLY A 198 25.10 -2.58 -6.56
CA GLY A 198 24.46 -2.66 -7.87
C GLY A 198 23.08 -3.31 -7.89
N ASN A 199 22.60 -3.84 -6.76
CA ASN A 199 21.24 -4.33 -6.65
C ASN A 199 20.25 -3.16 -6.68
N ASP A 200 19.05 -3.38 -7.21
CA ASP A 200 18.01 -2.35 -7.20
C ASP A 200 16.63 -2.86 -6.81
N LEU A 201 15.83 -1.96 -6.26
CA LEU A 201 14.41 -2.14 -6.00
C LEU A 201 13.63 -1.10 -6.80
N LEU A 202 12.45 -1.48 -7.28
CA LEU A 202 11.45 -0.49 -7.67
C LEU A 202 10.96 0.21 -6.40
N GLN A 203 11.19 1.51 -6.29
CA GLN A 203 10.66 2.31 -5.20
C GLN A 203 9.44 3.08 -5.68
N VAL A 204 8.37 3.04 -4.89
CA VAL A 204 7.20 3.90 -4.99
C VAL A 204 7.25 4.85 -3.80
N TYR A 205 7.45 6.15 -4.06
CA TYR A 205 7.62 7.17 -3.02
C TYR A 205 6.46 8.16 -3.10
N GLN A 206 5.62 8.17 -2.08
CA GLN A 206 4.40 8.96 -2.05
C GLN A 206 4.25 9.73 -0.74
N LYS A 207 3.43 10.79 -0.77
CA LYS A 207 2.95 11.51 0.39
C LYS A 207 1.71 10.84 1.00
N ASP A 208 1.33 11.29 2.20
CA ASP A 208 0.05 10.92 2.85
C ASP A 208 -0.18 9.42 2.97
N TYR A 209 0.90 8.66 3.25
CA TYR A 209 0.90 7.19 3.39
C TYR A 209 0.54 6.42 2.13
N GLY A 210 0.31 7.07 1.02
CA GLY A 210 -0.03 6.53 -0.29
C GLY A 210 -1.37 7.01 -0.80
N GLU A 211 -1.43 7.24 -2.10
CA GLU A 211 -2.58 7.79 -2.83
C GLU A 211 -2.77 7.07 -4.16
N ASP A 212 -3.78 7.47 -4.91
CA ASP A 212 -3.98 6.97 -6.26
C ASP A 212 -2.89 7.48 -7.19
N GLU A 213 -2.25 6.59 -7.92
CA GLU A 213 -1.16 6.91 -8.83
C GLU A 213 -1.33 6.22 -10.19
N VAL A 214 -1.14 6.98 -11.27
CA VAL A 214 -1.12 6.43 -12.63
C VAL A 214 0.27 5.87 -12.93
N LEU A 215 0.35 4.62 -13.30
CA LEU A 215 1.61 3.98 -13.67
C LEU A 215 2.20 4.61 -14.96
N PRO A 216 3.52 4.45 -15.20
CA PRO A 216 4.19 5.00 -16.39
C PRO A 216 3.62 4.52 -17.73
N ASP A 217 2.83 3.45 -17.75
CA ASP A 217 2.13 2.97 -18.94
C ASP A 217 0.96 3.88 -19.39
N GLY A 218 0.54 4.80 -18.50
CA GLY A 218 -0.58 5.72 -18.75
C GLY A 218 -1.95 5.06 -18.79
N LYS A 219 -2.07 3.77 -18.46
CA LYS A 219 -3.26 2.94 -18.59
C LYS A 219 -3.68 2.24 -17.31
N THR A 220 -2.77 2.15 -16.36
CA THR A 220 -2.97 1.45 -15.09
C THR A 220 -2.92 2.44 -13.94
N VAL A 221 -3.86 2.32 -12.99
CA VAL A 221 -3.87 3.04 -11.72
C VAL A 221 -3.62 2.08 -10.58
N VAL A 222 -2.83 2.48 -9.59
CA VAL A 222 -2.76 1.84 -8.29
C VAL A 222 -3.47 2.76 -7.29
N SER A 223 -4.55 2.28 -6.69
CA SER A 223 -5.32 2.97 -5.66
C SER A 223 -4.95 2.40 -4.29
N ILE A 224 -4.30 3.19 -3.44
CA ILE A 224 -3.85 2.78 -2.12
C ILE A 224 -4.74 3.41 -1.06
N ASN A 225 -5.44 2.58 -0.31
CA ASN A 225 -6.44 3.00 0.66
C ASN A 225 -6.02 2.59 2.08
N PHE A 226 -6.15 3.53 3.03
CA PHE A 226 -5.96 3.25 4.44
C PHE A 226 -6.89 4.13 5.29
N THR A 227 -7.04 3.82 6.59
CA THR A 227 -8.02 4.44 7.46
C THR A 227 -7.44 5.50 8.41
N GLY A 228 -6.14 5.47 8.63
CA GLY A 228 -5.42 6.30 9.61
C GLY A 228 -4.58 5.47 10.58
N ASP A 229 -3.89 6.18 11.48
CA ASP A 229 -2.95 5.58 12.43
C ASP A 229 -3.72 4.73 13.45
N ASN A 230 -3.45 3.42 13.45
CA ASN A 230 -4.12 2.46 14.33
C ASN A 230 -5.67 2.48 14.28
N HIS A 231 -6.27 2.89 13.15
CA HIS A 231 -7.74 2.89 12.98
C HIS A 231 -8.29 1.55 12.48
N GLY A 232 -7.42 0.60 12.17
CA GLY A 232 -7.82 -0.74 11.72
C GLY A 232 -8.33 -0.81 10.29
N PRO A 233 -9.18 -1.80 9.96
CA PRO A 233 -9.68 -2.01 8.61
C PRO A 233 -10.80 -1.03 8.25
N HIS A 234 -11.04 -0.85 6.96
CA HIS A 234 -12.23 -0.16 6.45
C HIS A 234 -13.49 -0.92 6.84
N SER A 235 -14.62 -0.20 7.00
CA SER A 235 -15.93 -0.83 7.07
C SER A 235 -16.36 -1.36 5.70
N TYR A 236 -17.28 -2.32 5.68
CA TYR A 236 -17.86 -2.84 4.45
C TYR A 236 -18.45 -1.71 3.58
N GLU A 237 -19.20 -0.80 4.18
CA GLU A 237 -19.82 0.34 3.51
C GLU A 237 -18.76 1.23 2.88
N ARG A 238 -17.66 1.52 3.61
CA ARG A 238 -16.57 2.34 3.09
C ARG A 238 -15.85 1.68 1.92
N VAL A 239 -15.65 0.37 1.94
CA VAL A 239 -15.07 -0.37 0.80
C VAL A 239 -15.97 -0.24 -0.43
N LYS A 240 -17.28 -0.38 -0.28
CA LYS A 240 -18.26 -0.20 -1.37
C LYS A 240 -18.22 1.21 -1.95
N GLU A 241 -18.14 2.24 -1.09
CA GLU A 241 -18.01 3.64 -1.53
C GLU A 241 -16.74 3.85 -2.36
N ILE A 242 -15.60 3.30 -1.92
CA ILE A 242 -14.32 3.39 -2.65
C ILE A 242 -14.45 2.77 -4.04
N TYR A 243 -15.01 1.57 -4.15
CA TYR A 243 -15.22 0.91 -5.43
C TYR A 243 -16.22 1.69 -6.33
N ALA A 244 -17.28 2.24 -5.76
CA ALA A 244 -18.24 3.07 -6.51
C ALA A 244 -17.58 4.34 -7.04
N ASP A 245 -16.76 5.02 -6.24
CA ASP A 245 -16.01 6.20 -6.67
C ASP A 245 -14.98 5.86 -7.77
N LEU A 246 -14.26 4.77 -7.64
CA LEU A 246 -13.32 4.31 -8.67
C LEU A 246 -14.05 4.00 -10.00
N ARG A 247 -15.21 3.36 -9.96
CA ARG A 247 -16.03 3.13 -11.17
C ARG A 247 -16.49 4.43 -11.81
N LYS A 248 -16.82 5.43 -10.99
CA LYS A 248 -17.21 6.76 -11.51
C LYS A 248 -16.03 7.49 -12.14
N ARG A 249 -14.85 7.41 -11.54
CA ARG A 249 -13.62 8.07 -12.06
C ARG A 249 -13.04 7.36 -13.29
N TYR A 250 -13.16 6.04 -13.33
CA TYR A 250 -12.56 5.19 -14.36
C TYR A 250 -13.62 4.22 -14.95
N PRO A 251 -14.61 4.72 -15.70
CA PRO A 251 -15.79 3.95 -16.10
C PRO A 251 -15.50 2.78 -17.03
N GLN A 252 -14.36 2.79 -17.74
CA GLN A 252 -13.95 1.73 -18.66
C GLN A 252 -12.94 0.76 -18.03
N ALA A 253 -12.47 1.04 -16.83
CA ALA A 253 -11.39 0.26 -16.22
C ALA A 253 -11.91 -1.01 -15.55
N GLN A 254 -11.13 -2.08 -15.68
CA GLN A 254 -11.28 -3.24 -14.83
C GLN A 254 -10.75 -2.92 -13.42
N LEU A 255 -11.59 -3.02 -12.39
CA LEU A 255 -11.16 -2.88 -11.00
C LEU A 255 -10.72 -4.24 -10.45
N VAL A 256 -9.52 -4.30 -9.91
CA VAL A 256 -8.91 -5.51 -9.38
C VAL A 256 -8.51 -5.29 -7.93
N GLY A 257 -9.28 -5.85 -6.99
CA GLY A 257 -8.86 -5.90 -5.58
C GLY A 257 -7.65 -6.80 -5.45
N CYS A 258 -6.53 -6.26 -5.02
CA CYS A 258 -5.26 -6.95 -5.06
C CYS A 258 -4.43 -6.75 -3.79
N LEU A 259 -3.41 -7.58 -3.66
CA LEU A 259 -2.26 -7.30 -2.81
C LEU A 259 -1.69 -5.94 -3.19
N LEU A 260 -1.20 -5.18 -2.24
CA LEU A 260 -0.41 -3.98 -2.54
C LEU A 260 0.70 -4.29 -3.59
N TYR A 261 0.98 -5.56 -3.83
CA TYR A 261 2.08 -6.08 -4.63
C TYR A 261 1.73 -7.42 -5.28
N THR A 262 0.92 -7.44 -6.32
CA THR A 262 0.66 -8.67 -7.07
C THR A 262 1.84 -9.04 -7.96
N SER A 263 2.46 -10.20 -7.69
CA SER A 263 2.91 -11.05 -8.78
C SER A 263 1.70 -11.85 -9.26
N PRO A 264 1.37 -11.92 -10.55
CA PRO A 264 0.33 -12.82 -11.02
C PRO A 264 0.71 -14.24 -10.58
N SER A 265 -0.15 -14.86 -9.79
CA SER A 265 -0.02 -16.29 -9.49
C SER A 265 -0.21 -17.03 -10.82
N PRO A 266 0.58 -18.10 -11.09
CA PRO A 266 0.34 -18.95 -12.26
C PRO A 266 -1.08 -19.56 -12.32
N ARG A 267 -1.86 -19.43 -11.24
CA ARG A 267 -3.26 -19.89 -11.16
C ARG A 267 -4.29 -18.86 -11.61
N ASP A 268 -3.93 -17.57 -11.72
CA ASP A 268 -4.87 -16.52 -12.13
C ASP A 268 -5.09 -16.51 -13.65
N GLY A 269 -4.37 -17.32 -14.42
CA GLY A 269 -4.52 -17.52 -15.86
C GLY A 269 -5.28 -18.79 -16.26
N ALA A 270 -5.81 -19.58 -15.33
CA ALA A 270 -6.47 -20.84 -15.59
C ALA A 270 -7.95 -20.80 -15.25
N THR A 271 -8.68 -19.84 -15.83
CA THR A 271 -10.14 -19.91 -15.98
C THR A 271 -10.50 -19.33 -17.35
N SER A 272 -10.44 -20.21 -18.31
CA SER A 272 -11.25 -20.11 -19.55
C SER A 272 -12.37 -21.12 -19.46
#